data_763bdd89dd36ca2251de6299ef4aba98
#
_entry.id   763bdd89dd36ca2251de6299ef4aba98
#
_cell.length_a   1.000
_cell.length_b   1.000
_cell.length_c   1.000
_cell.angle_alpha   90.00
_cell.angle_beta   90.00
_cell.angle_gamma   90.00
#
_symmetry.space_group_name_H-M   'P 1'
#
loop_
_entity.id
_entity.type
_entity.pdbx_description
1 polymer ?
#
loop_
_entity_poly.entity_id
_entity_poly.type
_entity_poly.pdbx_seq_one_letter_code
_entity_poly.pdbx_strand_id
1 'polypeptide(L)'
;MSSNRYADLDKLIKEYEEDSITVRSERLVMKNYPKVLTMSAASSFEHNIKNACQDFLDNPKLPLVPNYPKINSIRQSPLVDKIYGKLEAYNDNGIEHLEAEKFYDLFGSSFKSEVQTIFALKLQEKKVAVTAKVSSLLPLCGTEDKYDLDYAKQSDLKIELDRCNFDDAERAFLNLKLRRNRVAHDYIHGLSDTFEDILKFYNLAVIYAIAIETLTE
;
A
#
# COMPACT_ATOMS: atom_id res chain seq x y z
N MET A 1 -19.08 -1.41 -4.79
CA MET A 1 -17.99 -0.94 -5.69
C MET A 1 -16.92 -0.35 -4.77
N SER A 2 -15.81 -1.05 -4.57
CA SER A 2 -14.67 -0.52 -3.83
C SER A 2 -14.13 0.67 -4.63
N SER A 3 -14.32 1.89 -4.13
CA SER A 3 -13.66 3.06 -4.70
C SER A 3 -12.16 2.79 -4.60
N ASN A 4 -11.42 2.96 -5.69
CA ASN A 4 -9.96 2.86 -5.65
C ASN A 4 -9.43 3.96 -4.71
N ARG A 5 -9.18 3.60 -3.45
CA ARG A 5 -8.72 4.53 -2.40
C ARG A 5 -7.37 5.18 -2.71
N TYR A 6 -6.65 4.62 -3.68
CA TYR A 6 -5.33 5.10 -4.10
C TYR A 6 -5.35 5.74 -5.50
N ALA A 7 -6.52 6.11 -6.01
CA ALA A 7 -6.67 6.70 -7.36
C ALA A 7 -5.80 7.95 -7.59
N ASP A 8 -5.66 8.79 -6.55
CA ASP A 8 -4.83 10.00 -6.65
C ASP A 8 -3.33 9.65 -6.70
N LEU A 9 -2.91 8.57 -6.06
CA LEU A 9 -1.53 8.09 -6.16
C LEU A 9 -1.25 7.47 -7.53
N ASP A 10 -2.20 6.70 -8.06
CA ASP A 10 -2.12 6.15 -9.42
C ASP A 10 -2.04 7.29 -10.46
N LYS A 11 -2.79 8.39 -10.23
CA LYS A 11 -2.72 9.58 -11.07
C LYS A 11 -1.36 10.28 -10.99
N LEU A 12 -0.81 10.45 -9.78
CA LEU A 12 0.52 11.04 -9.59
C LEU A 12 1.61 10.22 -10.30
N ILE A 13 1.54 8.89 -10.22
CA ILE A 13 2.48 7.99 -10.90
C ILE A 13 2.38 8.20 -12.42
N LYS A 14 1.18 8.29 -12.96
CA LYS A 14 0.95 8.52 -14.37
C LYS A 14 1.45 9.89 -14.83
N GLU A 15 1.22 10.94 -14.05
CA GLU A 15 1.75 12.29 -14.33
C GLU A 15 3.29 12.28 -14.37
N TYR A 16 3.95 11.58 -13.46
CA TYR A 16 5.40 11.41 -13.52
C TYR A 16 5.84 10.72 -14.81
N GLU A 17 5.14 9.65 -15.20
CA GLU A 17 5.46 8.92 -16.43
C GLU A 17 5.34 9.79 -17.69
N GLU A 18 4.30 10.61 -17.76
CA GLU A 18 4.09 11.56 -18.85
C GLU A 18 5.16 12.67 -18.85
N ASP A 19 5.47 13.23 -17.69
CA ASP A 19 6.49 14.27 -17.54
C ASP A 19 7.90 13.76 -17.82
N SER A 20 8.21 12.51 -17.46
CA SER A 20 9.53 11.91 -17.67
C SER A 20 9.93 11.82 -19.15
N ILE A 21 8.95 11.77 -20.04
CA ILE A 21 9.15 11.76 -21.49
C ILE A 21 9.45 13.17 -22.04
N THR A 22 8.85 14.21 -21.44
CA THR A 22 8.83 15.57 -21.97
C THR A 22 9.76 16.53 -21.25
N VAL A 23 10.10 16.24 -19.99
CA VAL A 23 10.86 17.12 -19.09
C VAL A 23 12.25 16.57 -18.81
N ARG A 24 13.28 17.41 -18.90
CA ARG A 24 14.64 17.00 -18.52
C ARG A 24 14.68 16.57 -17.05
N SER A 25 15.25 15.39 -16.79
CA SER A 25 15.35 14.78 -15.46
C SER A 25 16.02 15.67 -14.38
N GLU A 26 16.80 16.65 -14.81
CA GLU A 26 17.49 17.59 -13.93
C GLU A 26 16.60 18.70 -13.36
N ARG A 27 15.40 18.89 -13.90
CA ARG A 27 14.49 19.92 -13.39
C ARG A 27 14.05 19.62 -11.96
N LEU A 28 13.91 20.69 -11.17
CA LEU A 28 13.53 20.61 -9.77
C LEU A 28 12.19 19.85 -9.57
N VAL A 29 11.28 19.96 -10.51
CA VAL A 29 10.00 19.23 -10.51
C VAL A 29 10.23 17.72 -10.47
N MET A 30 11.09 17.19 -11.36
CA MET A 30 11.39 15.75 -11.42
C MET A 30 12.04 15.25 -10.12
N LYS A 31 12.93 16.05 -9.52
CA LYS A 31 13.58 15.73 -8.23
C LYS A 31 12.61 15.71 -7.04
N ASN A 32 11.46 16.34 -7.17
CA ASN A 32 10.46 16.37 -6.10
C ASN A 32 9.42 15.24 -6.19
N TYR A 33 9.22 14.62 -7.35
CA TYR A 33 8.27 13.51 -7.50
C TYR A 33 8.50 12.36 -6.49
N PRO A 34 9.74 11.87 -6.26
CA PRO A 34 9.97 10.83 -5.26
C PRO A 34 9.47 11.25 -3.86
N LYS A 35 9.70 12.52 -3.49
CA LYS A 35 9.29 13.06 -2.19
C LYS A 35 7.77 13.18 -2.09
N VAL A 36 7.13 13.68 -3.14
CA VAL A 36 5.66 13.80 -3.21
C VAL A 36 5.02 12.42 -3.13
N LEU A 37 5.51 11.43 -3.90
CA LEU A 37 5.00 10.07 -3.85
C LEU A 37 5.18 9.46 -2.45
N THR A 38 6.37 9.63 -1.85
CA THR A 38 6.67 9.13 -0.49
C THR A 38 5.70 9.71 0.54
N MET A 39 5.52 11.04 0.54
CA MET A 39 4.64 11.74 1.48
C MET A 39 3.18 11.32 1.28
N SER A 40 2.71 11.31 0.05
CA SER A 40 1.33 10.98 -0.28
C SER A 40 1.01 9.52 0.01
N ALA A 41 1.89 8.58 -0.37
CA ALA A 41 1.69 7.16 -0.13
C ALA A 41 1.65 6.84 1.37
N ALA A 42 2.66 7.26 2.12
CA ALA A 42 2.73 6.99 3.56
C ALA A 42 1.56 7.64 4.33
N SER A 43 1.17 8.87 3.97
CA SER A 43 0.04 9.56 4.59
C SER A 43 -1.30 8.88 4.25
N SER A 44 -1.48 8.43 3.00
CA SER A 44 -2.69 7.70 2.60
C SER A 44 -2.80 6.36 3.31
N PHE A 45 -1.71 5.61 3.43
CA PHE A 45 -1.70 4.35 4.19
C PHE A 45 -2.07 4.58 5.65
N GLU A 46 -1.44 5.56 6.29
CA GLU A 46 -1.73 5.91 7.69
C GLU A 46 -3.20 6.29 7.88
N HIS A 47 -3.72 7.18 7.03
CA HIS A 47 -5.11 7.62 7.08
C HIS A 47 -6.10 6.47 6.88
N ASN A 48 -5.89 5.65 5.85
CA ASN A 48 -6.79 4.55 5.54
C ASN A 48 -6.79 3.47 6.63
N ILE A 49 -5.61 3.11 7.16
CA ILE A 49 -5.50 2.14 8.26
C ILE A 49 -6.19 2.69 9.53
N LYS A 50 -6.00 3.98 9.86
CA LYS A 50 -6.69 4.61 11.01
C LYS A 50 -8.20 4.57 10.84
N ASN A 51 -8.72 4.94 9.66
CA ASN A 51 -10.15 4.89 9.38
C ASN A 51 -10.69 3.45 9.47
N ALA A 52 -10.00 2.49 8.88
CA ALA A 52 -10.39 1.09 8.95
C ALA A 52 -10.42 0.56 10.40
N CYS A 53 -9.46 0.98 11.22
CA CYS A 53 -9.45 0.65 12.65
C CYS A 53 -10.60 1.34 13.40
N GLN A 54 -10.93 2.60 13.09
CA GLN A 54 -12.06 3.29 13.67
C GLN A 54 -13.37 2.59 13.31
N ASP A 55 -13.56 2.26 12.04
CA ASP A 55 -14.73 1.52 11.58
C ASP A 55 -14.87 0.16 12.29
N PHE A 56 -13.76 -0.50 12.56
CA PHE A 56 -13.73 -1.74 13.33
C PHE A 56 -14.12 -1.54 14.79
N LEU A 57 -13.67 -0.45 15.42
CA LEU A 57 -14.04 -0.08 16.79
C LEU A 57 -15.52 0.25 16.91
N ASP A 58 -16.04 1.04 15.98
CA ASP A 58 -17.43 1.47 15.97
C ASP A 58 -18.40 0.31 15.67
N ASN A 59 -17.94 -0.68 14.88
CA ASN A 59 -18.74 -1.81 14.43
C ASN A 59 -17.96 -3.14 14.48
N PRO A 60 -17.57 -3.64 15.66
CA PRO A 60 -16.74 -4.84 15.80
C PRO A 60 -17.41 -6.12 15.28
N LYS A 61 -18.73 -6.06 15.02
CA LYS A 61 -19.55 -7.16 14.47
C LYS A 61 -20.01 -6.88 13.05
N LEU A 62 -19.20 -6.20 12.26
CA LEU A 62 -19.48 -5.97 10.85
C LEU A 62 -19.83 -7.27 10.10
N PRO A 63 -20.65 -7.17 9.03
CA PRO A 63 -21.06 -8.32 8.24
C PRO A 63 -19.88 -9.20 7.83
N LEU A 64 -20.14 -10.49 7.69
CA LEU A 64 -19.15 -11.47 7.25
C LEU A 64 -18.52 -11.02 5.92
N VAL A 65 -17.19 -11.04 5.88
CA VAL A 65 -16.44 -10.70 4.67
C VAL A 65 -16.48 -11.91 3.73
N PRO A 66 -17.12 -11.81 2.55
CA PRO A 66 -17.13 -12.90 1.59
C PRO A 66 -15.70 -13.33 1.22
N ASN A 67 -15.49 -14.63 1.07
CA ASN A 67 -14.20 -15.24 0.72
C ASN A 67 -13.09 -15.18 1.79
N TYR A 68 -13.39 -14.66 2.99
CA TYR A 68 -12.45 -14.64 4.11
C TYR A 68 -13.04 -15.31 5.38
N PRO A 69 -13.40 -16.60 5.33
CA PRO A 69 -14.12 -17.28 6.43
C PRO A 69 -13.34 -17.29 7.75
N LYS A 70 -12.01 -17.31 7.68
CA LYS A 70 -11.15 -17.27 8.87
C LYS A 70 -11.23 -15.93 9.60
N ILE A 71 -11.30 -14.83 8.86
CA ILE A 71 -11.48 -13.49 9.43
C ILE A 71 -12.86 -13.35 10.05
N ASN A 72 -13.89 -13.88 9.37
CA ASN A 72 -15.24 -13.90 9.91
C ASN A 72 -15.31 -14.65 11.25
N SER A 73 -14.59 -15.77 11.39
CA SER A 73 -14.55 -16.51 12.66
C SER A 73 -13.86 -15.73 13.78
N ILE A 74 -12.86 -14.91 13.44
CA ILE A 74 -12.17 -14.05 14.42
C ILE A 74 -13.10 -12.92 14.87
N ARG A 75 -13.77 -12.24 13.95
CA ARG A 75 -14.75 -11.18 14.29
C ARG A 75 -15.88 -11.66 15.19
N GLN A 76 -16.17 -12.96 15.20
CA GLN A 76 -17.19 -13.57 16.03
C GLN A 76 -16.63 -14.21 17.33
N SER A 77 -15.33 -14.08 17.56
CA SER A 77 -14.65 -14.73 18.69
C SER A 77 -14.46 -13.77 19.87
N PRO A 78 -14.31 -14.30 21.12
CA PRO A 78 -13.94 -13.49 22.28
C PRO A 78 -12.59 -12.76 22.12
N LEU A 79 -11.78 -13.16 21.15
CA LEU A 79 -10.51 -12.50 20.82
C LEU A 79 -10.74 -11.08 20.28
N VAL A 80 -11.84 -10.86 19.56
CA VAL A 80 -12.26 -9.54 19.08
C VAL A 80 -12.48 -8.57 20.24
N ASP A 81 -13.21 -9.01 21.29
CA ASP A 81 -13.45 -8.17 22.46
C ASP A 81 -12.14 -7.79 23.17
N LYS A 82 -11.18 -8.71 23.23
CA LYS A 82 -9.87 -8.45 23.82
C LYS A 82 -9.05 -7.44 23.00
N ILE A 83 -9.13 -7.50 21.68
CA ILE A 83 -8.42 -6.59 20.79
C ILE A 83 -9.12 -5.23 20.76
N TYR A 84 -10.45 -5.24 20.76
CA TYR A 84 -11.27 -4.06 20.91
C TYR A 84 -10.91 -3.28 22.18
N GLY A 85 -10.85 -3.97 23.34
CA GLY A 85 -10.44 -3.35 24.59
C GLY A 85 -9.00 -2.80 24.57
N LYS A 86 -8.08 -3.41 23.80
CA LYS A 86 -6.75 -2.85 23.61
C LYS A 86 -6.77 -1.58 22.71
N LEU A 87 -7.58 -1.56 21.66
CA LEU A 87 -7.75 -0.40 20.81
C LEU A 87 -8.42 0.76 21.57
N GLU A 88 -9.45 0.47 22.37
CA GLU A 88 -10.06 1.48 23.25
C GLU A 88 -9.07 2.09 24.24
N ALA A 89 -8.20 1.28 24.84
CA ALA A 89 -7.17 1.77 25.77
C ALA A 89 -6.16 2.72 25.10
N TYR A 90 -5.99 2.66 23.78
CA TYR A 90 -5.21 3.64 23.01
C TYR A 90 -6.00 4.89 22.64
N ASN A 91 -7.31 4.88 22.83
CA ASN A 91 -8.22 5.91 22.34
C ASN A 91 -8.53 7.02 23.35
N ASP A 92 -7.87 7.07 24.52
CA ASP A 92 -8.11 8.11 25.55
C ASP A 92 -7.92 9.54 24.99
N ASN A 93 -7.21 9.71 23.87
CA ASN A 93 -7.02 10.98 23.17
C ASN A 93 -7.57 11.00 21.73
N GLY A 94 -8.37 10.02 21.36
CA GLY A 94 -8.86 9.83 19.99
C GLY A 94 -7.92 8.95 19.14
N ILE A 95 -8.51 8.09 18.33
CA ILE A 95 -7.80 7.20 17.39
C ILE A 95 -6.94 7.98 16.38
N GLU A 96 -7.33 9.21 16.08
CA GLU A 96 -6.60 10.13 15.22
C GLU A 96 -5.17 10.41 15.71
N HIS A 97 -4.93 10.25 17.01
CA HIS A 97 -3.61 10.43 17.63
C HIS A 97 -2.79 9.13 17.74
N LEU A 98 -3.39 7.99 17.36
CA LEU A 98 -2.63 6.74 17.32
C LEU A 98 -1.62 6.76 16.17
N GLU A 99 -0.36 6.52 16.51
CA GLU A 99 0.69 6.37 15.52
C GLU A 99 0.46 5.10 14.69
N ALA A 100 0.71 5.17 13.40
CA ALA A 100 0.53 4.01 12.50
C ALA A 100 1.32 2.76 12.97
N GLU A 101 2.43 2.97 13.70
CA GLU A 101 3.22 1.90 14.33
C GLU A 101 2.42 1.09 15.36
N LYS A 102 1.60 1.75 16.16
CA LYS A 102 0.77 1.05 17.17
C LYS A 102 -0.32 0.22 16.53
N PHE A 103 -0.91 0.70 15.44
CA PHE A 103 -1.83 -0.12 14.63
C PHE A 103 -1.11 -1.29 14.00
N TYR A 104 0.07 -1.05 13.43
CA TYR A 104 0.90 -2.07 12.86
C TYR A 104 1.26 -3.16 13.87
N ASP A 105 1.75 -2.79 15.05
CA ASP A 105 2.06 -3.74 16.12
C ASP A 105 0.84 -4.53 16.56
N LEU A 106 -0.31 -3.89 16.65
CA LEU A 106 -1.54 -4.54 17.04
C LEU A 106 -2.01 -5.54 15.98
N PHE A 107 -2.11 -5.13 14.73
CA PHE A 107 -2.57 -5.99 13.64
C PHE A 107 -1.48 -6.96 13.17
N GLY A 108 -0.23 -6.53 13.10
CA GLY A 108 0.89 -7.37 12.74
C GLY A 108 1.20 -8.45 13.77
N SER A 109 1.06 -8.18 15.08
CA SER A 109 1.33 -9.18 16.13
C SER A 109 0.12 -10.02 16.50
N SER A 110 -1.07 -9.42 16.55
CA SER A 110 -2.29 -10.10 17.02
C SER A 110 -3.06 -10.80 15.90
N PHE A 111 -2.98 -10.30 14.67
CA PHE A 111 -3.68 -10.82 13.49
C PHE A 111 -2.73 -11.18 12.33
N LYS A 112 -1.47 -11.38 12.61
CA LYS A 112 -0.47 -11.63 11.56
C LYS A 112 -0.89 -12.73 10.58
N SER A 113 -1.42 -13.84 11.10
CA SER A 113 -1.82 -14.96 10.25
C SER A 113 -3.01 -14.65 9.35
N GLU A 114 -3.91 -13.81 9.81
CA GLU A 114 -5.10 -13.37 9.08
C GLU A 114 -4.72 -12.34 8.00
N VAL A 115 -3.89 -11.36 8.36
CA VAL A 115 -3.34 -10.40 7.40
C VAL A 115 -2.52 -11.11 6.33
N GLN A 116 -1.70 -12.11 6.70
CA GLN A 116 -0.95 -12.93 5.74
C GLN A 116 -1.87 -13.67 4.77
N THR A 117 -2.99 -14.19 5.26
CA THR A 117 -3.97 -14.90 4.41
C THR A 117 -4.60 -13.96 3.39
N ILE A 118 -5.02 -12.76 3.82
CA ILE A 118 -5.59 -11.75 2.92
C ILE A 118 -4.51 -11.24 1.96
N PHE A 119 -3.31 -10.97 2.47
CA PHE A 119 -2.18 -10.53 1.66
C PHE A 119 -1.90 -11.51 0.51
N ALA A 120 -1.87 -12.81 0.79
CA ALA A 120 -1.64 -13.82 -0.24
C ALA A 120 -2.71 -13.76 -1.35
N LEU A 121 -3.98 -13.54 -0.99
CA LEU A 121 -5.07 -13.37 -1.95
C LEU A 121 -4.90 -12.08 -2.76
N LYS A 122 -4.63 -10.94 -2.10
CA LYS A 122 -4.44 -9.65 -2.77
C LYS A 122 -3.19 -9.64 -3.67
N LEU A 123 -2.12 -10.28 -3.24
CA LEU A 123 -0.93 -10.49 -4.07
C LEU A 123 -1.25 -11.30 -5.32
N GLN A 124 -2.03 -12.38 -5.19
CA GLN A 124 -2.45 -13.19 -6.31
C GLN A 124 -3.35 -12.42 -7.29
N GLU A 125 -4.30 -11.64 -6.78
CA GLU A 125 -5.14 -10.74 -7.60
C GLU A 125 -4.27 -9.77 -8.41
N LYS A 126 -3.27 -9.15 -7.76
CA LYS A 126 -2.35 -8.22 -8.42
C LYS A 126 -1.48 -8.91 -9.48
N LYS A 127 -0.95 -10.12 -9.18
CA LYS A 127 -0.18 -10.94 -10.15
C LYS A 127 -0.99 -11.26 -11.40
N VAL A 128 -2.23 -11.65 -11.25
CA VAL A 128 -3.14 -11.95 -12.38
C VAL A 128 -3.34 -10.69 -13.22
N ALA A 129 -3.64 -9.55 -12.59
CA ALA A 129 -3.86 -8.29 -13.29
C ALA A 129 -2.61 -7.84 -14.08
N VAL A 130 -1.43 -7.90 -13.46
CA VAL A 130 -0.16 -7.51 -14.11
C VAL A 130 0.18 -8.49 -15.24
N THR A 131 -0.02 -9.78 -15.05
CA THR A 131 0.21 -10.79 -16.10
C THR A 131 -0.71 -10.54 -17.31
N ALA A 132 -1.97 -10.23 -17.07
CA ALA A 132 -2.90 -9.89 -18.16
C ALA A 132 -2.44 -8.61 -18.89
N LYS A 133 -1.95 -7.60 -18.16
CA LYS A 133 -1.43 -6.38 -18.74
C LYS A 133 -0.19 -6.65 -19.62
N VAL A 134 0.79 -7.40 -19.13
CA VAL A 134 1.97 -7.82 -19.90
C VAL A 134 1.55 -8.54 -21.19
N SER A 135 0.61 -9.48 -21.09
CA SER A 135 0.10 -10.21 -22.25
C SER A 135 -0.61 -9.31 -23.26
N SER A 136 -1.29 -8.27 -22.82
CA SER A 136 -1.97 -7.31 -23.70
C SER A 136 -0.99 -6.35 -24.41
N LEU A 137 0.15 -6.06 -23.81
CA LEU A 137 1.17 -5.18 -24.38
C LEU A 137 2.09 -5.91 -25.36
N LEU A 138 2.34 -7.19 -25.14
CA LEU A 138 3.27 -7.98 -25.98
C LEU A 138 3.03 -7.87 -27.49
N PRO A 139 1.78 -7.94 -28.01
CA PRO A 139 1.51 -7.78 -29.44
C PRO A 139 1.75 -6.37 -29.98
N LEU A 140 1.87 -5.37 -29.10
CA LEU A 140 2.05 -3.97 -29.43
C LEU A 140 3.51 -3.55 -29.40
N CYS A 141 4.41 -4.39 -28.86
CA CYS A 141 5.83 -4.13 -28.79
C CYS A 141 6.42 -3.97 -30.22
N GLY A 142 7.30 -2.96 -30.37
CA GLY A 142 7.89 -2.59 -31.66
C GLY A 142 7.00 -1.74 -32.56
N THR A 143 5.77 -1.39 -32.13
CA THR A 143 4.90 -0.48 -32.90
C THR A 143 5.11 0.97 -32.51
N GLU A 144 5.29 1.25 -31.24
CA GLU A 144 5.58 2.57 -30.69
C GLU A 144 6.39 2.43 -29.40
N ASP A 145 7.40 3.29 -29.19
CA ASP A 145 8.31 3.27 -28.03
C ASP A 145 7.58 3.22 -26.67
N LYS A 146 6.42 3.86 -26.57
CA LYS A 146 5.61 3.86 -25.34
C LYS A 146 5.15 2.44 -24.94
N TYR A 147 4.82 1.58 -25.91
CA TYR A 147 4.39 0.22 -25.62
C TYR A 147 5.56 -0.67 -25.17
N ASP A 148 6.75 -0.44 -25.74
CA ASP A 148 7.98 -1.11 -25.30
C ASP A 148 8.34 -0.71 -23.88
N LEU A 149 8.25 0.57 -23.55
CA LEU A 149 8.48 1.09 -22.21
C LEU A 149 7.46 0.54 -21.20
N ASP A 150 6.17 0.57 -21.54
CA ASP A 150 5.10 0.04 -20.69
C ASP A 150 5.25 -1.47 -20.47
N TYR A 151 5.61 -2.22 -21.52
CA TYR A 151 5.86 -3.64 -21.43
C TYR A 151 7.03 -3.93 -20.49
N ALA A 152 8.15 -3.21 -20.63
CA ALA A 152 9.31 -3.37 -19.76
C ALA A 152 8.94 -3.12 -18.29
N LYS A 153 8.26 -1.99 -18.00
CA LYS A 153 7.80 -1.64 -16.63
C LYS A 153 6.89 -2.71 -16.04
N GLN A 154 5.90 -3.19 -16.80
CA GLN A 154 4.96 -4.22 -16.31
C GLN A 154 5.65 -5.58 -16.14
N SER A 155 6.63 -5.90 -16.99
CA SER A 155 7.44 -7.13 -16.87
C SER A 155 8.31 -7.09 -15.61
N ASP A 156 8.95 -5.96 -15.32
CA ASP A 156 9.73 -5.76 -14.09
C ASP A 156 8.84 -5.86 -12.85
N LEU A 157 7.67 -5.19 -12.86
CA LEU A 157 6.71 -5.30 -11.77
C LEU A 157 6.24 -6.75 -11.57
N LYS A 158 6.00 -7.50 -12.65
CA LYS A 158 5.64 -8.91 -12.55
C LYS A 158 6.74 -9.72 -11.85
N ILE A 159 8.01 -9.50 -12.21
CA ILE A 159 9.15 -10.18 -11.59
C ILE A 159 9.22 -9.82 -10.09
N GLU A 160 9.02 -8.56 -9.72
CA GLU A 160 9.01 -8.12 -8.32
C GLU A 160 7.89 -8.79 -7.53
N LEU A 161 6.68 -8.82 -8.08
CA LEU A 161 5.52 -9.45 -7.43
C LEU A 161 5.71 -10.97 -7.29
N ASP A 162 6.31 -11.64 -8.28
CA ASP A 162 6.56 -13.08 -8.23
C ASP A 162 7.54 -13.47 -7.11
N ARG A 163 8.47 -12.59 -6.77
CA ARG A 163 9.43 -12.77 -5.67
C ARG A 163 8.93 -12.26 -4.33
N CYS A 164 7.89 -11.41 -4.33
CA CYS A 164 7.39 -10.78 -3.13
C CYS A 164 6.77 -11.80 -2.17
N ASN A 165 7.10 -11.65 -0.90
CA ASN A 165 6.45 -12.32 0.22
C ASN A 165 5.88 -11.28 1.20
N PHE A 166 5.21 -11.77 2.24
CA PHE A 166 4.59 -10.90 3.26
C PHE A 166 5.61 -10.00 3.96
N ASP A 167 6.75 -10.55 4.38
CA ASP A 167 7.76 -9.81 5.14
C ASP A 167 8.44 -8.72 4.27
N ASP A 168 8.53 -8.93 2.94
CA ASP A 168 9.03 -7.92 2.01
C ASP A 168 8.05 -6.75 1.86
N ALA A 169 6.75 -7.04 1.78
CA ALA A 169 5.71 -6.02 1.68
C ALA A 169 5.57 -5.22 2.98
N GLU A 170 5.64 -5.88 4.13
CA GLU A 170 5.69 -5.26 5.45
C GLU A 170 6.89 -4.32 5.57
N ARG A 171 8.08 -4.79 5.19
CA ARG A 171 9.29 -3.94 5.17
C ARG A 171 9.17 -2.76 4.22
N ALA A 172 8.56 -2.94 3.05
CA ALA A 172 8.34 -1.85 2.10
C ALA A 172 7.43 -0.77 2.71
N PHE A 173 6.36 -1.17 3.39
CA PHE A 173 5.47 -0.27 4.12
C PHE A 173 6.23 0.55 5.19
N LEU A 174 6.99 -0.11 6.07
CA LEU A 174 7.78 0.56 7.10
C LEU A 174 8.86 1.48 6.50
N ASN A 175 9.48 1.06 5.40
CA ASN A 175 10.46 1.87 4.70
C ASN A 175 9.87 3.17 4.15
N LEU A 176 8.67 3.14 3.57
CA LEU A 176 7.98 4.35 3.11
C LEU A 176 7.69 5.30 4.27
N LYS A 177 7.25 4.78 5.42
CA LYS A 177 7.02 5.58 6.61
C LYS A 177 8.30 6.25 7.12
N LEU A 178 9.39 5.51 7.22
CA LEU A 178 10.68 6.06 7.62
C LEU A 178 11.18 7.16 6.66
N ARG A 179 10.99 6.97 5.36
CA ARG A 179 11.33 7.96 4.34
C ARG A 179 10.45 9.20 4.45
N ARG A 180 9.14 9.02 4.67
CA ARG A 180 8.23 10.14 4.92
C ARG A 180 8.69 10.99 6.08
N ASN A 181 9.07 10.38 7.19
CA ASN A 181 9.58 11.11 8.35
C ASN A 181 10.84 11.89 8.02
N ARG A 182 11.79 11.32 7.26
CA ARG A 182 12.99 12.04 6.80
C ARG A 182 12.64 13.22 5.92
N VAL A 183 11.74 13.05 4.94
CA VAL A 183 11.29 14.14 4.07
C VAL A 183 10.58 15.23 4.87
N ALA A 184 9.79 14.88 5.88
CA ALA A 184 9.09 15.84 6.74
C ALA A 184 10.05 16.68 7.59
N HIS A 185 11.18 16.08 8.05
CA HIS A 185 12.18 16.79 8.85
C HIS A 185 13.23 17.54 8.01
N ASP A 186 13.59 17.00 6.85
CA ASP A 186 14.54 17.61 5.93
C ASP A 186 14.11 17.41 4.49
N TYR A 187 13.22 18.27 4.00
CA TYR A 187 12.67 18.18 2.65
C TYR A 187 13.74 18.27 1.56
N ILE A 188 14.82 19.04 1.78
CA ILE A 188 15.84 19.26 0.74
C ILE A 188 16.74 18.02 0.60
N HIS A 189 17.18 17.44 1.73
CA HIS A 189 18.17 16.36 1.77
C HIS A 189 17.62 15.04 2.31
N GLY A 190 16.35 15.01 2.74
CA GLY A 190 15.75 13.88 3.44
C GLY A 190 15.55 12.62 2.57
N LEU A 191 15.64 12.72 1.24
CA LEU A 191 15.46 11.62 0.33
C LEU A 191 16.43 11.71 -0.85
N SER A 192 17.22 10.66 -1.05
CA SER A 192 18.11 10.48 -2.20
C SER A 192 17.63 9.38 -3.17
N ASP A 193 16.56 8.67 -2.81
CA ASP A 193 15.99 7.61 -3.64
C ASP A 193 15.40 8.19 -4.94
N THR A 194 15.47 7.43 -6.02
CA THR A 194 14.82 7.76 -7.29
C THR A 194 13.32 7.54 -7.20
N PHE A 195 12.57 8.03 -8.19
CA PHE A 195 11.13 7.77 -8.25
C PHE A 195 10.84 6.27 -8.39
N GLU A 196 11.62 5.59 -9.19
CA GLU A 196 11.52 4.15 -9.45
C GLU A 196 11.78 3.34 -8.16
N ASP A 197 12.73 3.76 -7.32
CA ASP A 197 12.98 3.12 -6.03
C ASP A 197 11.76 3.26 -5.08
N ILE A 198 11.18 4.46 -5.02
CA ILE A 198 9.98 4.69 -4.22
C ILE A 198 8.77 3.94 -4.79
N LEU A 199 8.63 3.89 -6.10
CA LEU A 199 7.56 3.15 -6.76
C LEU A 199 7.61 1.65 -6.45
N LYS A 200 8.81 1.05 -6.38
CA LYS A 200 8.97 -0.34 -5.95
C LYS A 200 8.45 -0.56 -4.53
N PHE A 201 8.84 0.30 -3.58
CA PHE A 201 8.30 0.22 -2.22
C PHE A 201 6.79 0.39 -2.20
N TYR A 202 6.25 1.36 -2.96
CA TYR A 202 4.81 1.59 -3.04
C TYR A 202 4.06 0.36 -3.56
N ASN A 203 4.52 -0.24 -4.65
CA ASN A 203 3.87 -1.39 -5.28
C ASN A 203 3.74 -2.60 -4.35
N LEU A 204 4.68 -2.79 -3.43
CA LEU A 204 4.62 -3.86 -2.44
C LEU A 204 3.83 -3.43 -1.20
N ALA A 205 4.09 -2.23 -0.69
CA ALA A 205 3.47 -1.70 0.52
C ALA A 205 1.94 -1.55 0.38
N VAL A 206 1.46 -1.17 -0.81
CA VAL A 206 0.01 -1.00 -1.06
C VAL A 206 -0.75 -2.32 -0.89
N ILE A 207 -0.16 -3.46 -1.25
CA ILE A 207 -0.79 -4.77 -1.08
C ILE A 207 -0.93 -5.10 0.42
N TYR A 208 0.11 -4.79 1.20
CA TYR A 208 0.10 -4.96 2.65
C TYR A 208 -0.93 -4.05 3.32
N ALA A 209 -0.98 -2.77 2.95
CA ALA A 209 -1.96 -1.82 3.47
C ALA A 209 -3.40 -2.27 3.18
N ILE A 210 -3.69 -2.67 1.93
CA ILE A 210 -5.00 -3.20 1.54
C ILE A 210 -5.35 -4.47 2.34
N ALA A 211 -4.36 -5.32 2.65
CA ALA A 211 -4.63 -6.53 3.45
C ALA A 211 -5.06 -6.18 4.89
N ILE A 212 -4.47 -5.15 5.50
CA ILE A 212 -4.89 -4.65 6.82
C ILE A 212 -6.28 -4.02 6.73
N GLU A 213 -6.52 -3.14 5.75
CA GLU A 213 -7.81 -2.49 5.55
C GLU A 213 -8.93 -3.53 5.36
N THR A 214 -8.68 -4.56 4.53
CA THR A 214 -9.66 -5.65 4.28
C THR A 214 -9.95 -6.48 5.53
N LEU A 215 -9.00 -6.61 6.46
CA LEU A 215 -9.22 -7.28 7.74
C LEU A 215 -10.28 -6.55 8.58
N THR A 216 -10.31 -5.24 8.48
CA THR A 216 -11.15 -4.37 9.31
C THR A 216 -12.48 -4.00 8.64
N GLU A 217 -12.61 -4.16 7.33
CA GLU A 217 -13.86 -4.00 6.58
C GLU A 217 -14.81 -5.20 6.81
#